data_8f80cd748df555552efdf77a1ad164e4
#
_entry.id   8f80cd748df555552efdf77a1ad164e4
#
_cell.length_a   1.000
_cell.length_b   1.000
_cell.length_c   1.000
_cell.angle_alpha   90.00
_cell.angle_beta   90.00
_cell.angle_gamma   90.00
#
_symmetry.space_group_name_H-M   'P 1'
#
loop_
_entity.id
_entity.type
_entity.pdbx_description
1 polymer ?
#
loop_
_entity_poly.entity_id
_entity_poly.type
_entity_poly.pdbx_seq_one_letter_code
_entity_poly.pdbx_strand_id
1 'polypeptide(L)'
;TSSLIFLASLYFLTPLATMKTIEFTGNKVVSQEKLKSSSKIDQRDYTVTVYKNRHHYEQNLKASSPWIENVEMTYQFPLTFKIDVQEYSVLGYVQKDSKYYPILTSGEYVKNEVAADSLPEERMDVTFSDTGLIKEFVQQLKNVPDSIKKSMRRVDLTPSKVTEDLVTITMSDEHQILVPISHIAKKLPYYAGIHPQLELPSVVDMEAGIFSYVQGAESTVVHEASNDGQDTETSAQHSEQSTEDSAQSRAEKPEISENN
;
A
#
# COMPACT_ATOMS: atom_id res chain seq x y z
N THR A 1 -43.59 42.24 6.84
CA THR A 1 -42.41 42.07 5.90
C THR A 1 -41.35 43.14 6.15
N SER A 2 -41.68 44.42 6.24
CA SER A 2 -40.72 45.52 6.48
C SER A 2 -39.92 45.39 7.78
N SER A 3 -40.55 44.93 8.86
CA SER A 3 -39.91 44.74 10.16
C SER A 3 -38.84 43.64 10.12
N LEU A 4 -39.05 42.55 9.38
CA LEU A 4 -38.07 41.48 9.19
C LEU A 4 -36.84 41.95 8.40
N ILE A 5 -37.06 42.77 7.37
CA ILE A 5 -35.97 43.36 6.58
C ILE A 5 -35.14 44.31 7.43
N PHE A 6 -35.81 45.11 8.27
CA PHE A 6 -35.12 46.02 9.20
C PHE A 6 -34.30 45.29 10.25
N LEU A 7 -34.82 44.22 10.85
CA LEU A 7 -34.08 43.37 11.81
C LEU A 7 -32.89 42.67 11.14
N ALA A 8 -33.06 42.14 9.92
CA ALA A 8 -31.98 41.55 9.16
C ALA A 8 -30.87 42.57 8.82
N SER A 9 -31.28 43.78 8.40
CA SER A 9 -30.33 44.87 8.15
C SER A 9 -29.56 45.28 9.42
N LEU A 10 -30.24 45.35 10.54
CA LEU A 10 -29.60 45.64 11.83
C LEU A 10 -28.59 44.56 12.23
N TYR A 11 -28.92 43.29 12.00
CA TYR A 11 -27.99 42.16 12.25
C TYR A 11 -26.67 42.32 11.48
N PHE A 12 -26.74 42.65 10.17
CA PHE A 12 -25.53 42.83 9.35
C PHE A 12 -24.68 44.06 9.71
N LEU A 13 -25.28 45.05 10.42
CA LEU A 13 -24.56 46.21 10.91
C LEU A 13 -23.86 45.99 12.28
N THR A 14 -24.16 44.88 12.94
CA THR A 14 -23.57 44.54 14.23
C THR A 14 -22.34 43.66 14.08
N PRO A 15 -21.35 43.70 15.03
CA PRO A 15 -20.24 42.78 15.09
C PRO A 15 -20.66 41.30 15.16
N LEU A 16 -21.87 41.00 15.63
CA LEU A 16 -22.44 39.66 15.73
C LEU A 16 -22.49 38.93 14.37
N ALA A 17 -22.64 39.67 13.27
CA ALA A 17 -22.69 39.09 11.94
C ALA A 17 -21.34 38.48 11.48
N THR A 18 -20.23 38.97 12.05
CA THR A 18 -18.86 38.48 11.74
C THR A 18 -18.25 37.67 12.86
N MET A 19 -18.80 37.69 14.07
CA MET A 19 -18.31 36.89 15.17
C MET A 19 -18.46 35.39 14.90
N LYS A 20 -17.38 34.66 15.01
CA LYS A 20 -17.34 33.19 14.88
C LYS A 20 -16.17 32.60 15.60
N THR A 21 -16.36 31.41 16.12
CA THR A 21 -15.30 30.54 16.68
C THR A 21 -15.07 29.40 15.71
N ILE A 22 -13.80 29.10 15.42
CA ILE A 22 -13.42 28.00 14.56
C ILE A 22 -12.62 27.02 15.41
N GLU A 23 -13.12 25.79 15.54
CA GLU A 23 -12.51 24.72 16.30
C GLU A 23 -12.09 23.60 15.34
N PHE A 24 -10.81 23.23 15.36
CA PHE A 24 -10.29 22.10 14.62
C PHE A 24 -10.16 20.90 15.53
N THR A 25 -10.62 19.74 15.06
CA THR A 25 -10.54 18.45 15.76
C THR A 25 -10.03 17.36 14.83
N GLY A 26 -9.50 16.27 15.40
CA GLY A 26 -9.07 15.09 14.65
C GLY A 26 -7.66 15.18 14.04
N ASN A 27 -7.09 16.36 13.91
CA ASN A 27 -5.73 16.54 13.40
C ASN A 27 -4.68 16.02 14.40
N LYS A 28 -3.68 15.30 13.88
CA LYS A 28 -2.55 14.73 14.65
C LYS A 28 -1.21 15.22 14.13
N VAL A 29 -1.04 15.19 12.82
CA VAL A 29 0.19 15.54 12.10
C VAL A 29 0.15 16.98 11.59
N VAL A 30 -0.99 17.40 11.06
CA VAL A 30 -1.16 18.76 10.53
C VAL A 30 -1.46 19.71 11.68
N SER A 31 -0.61 20.73 11.88
CA SER A 31 -0.81 21.69 12.97
C SER A 31 -2.07 22.56 12.79
N GLN A 32 -2.65 22.98 13.91
CA GLN A 32 -3.84 23.84 13.88
C GLN A 32 -3.58 25.20 13.21
N GLU A 33 -2.35 25.74 13.36
CA GLU A 33 -1.93 26.99 12.71
C GLU A 33 -1.95 26.85 11.20
N LYS A 34 -1.45 25.71 10.68
CA LYS A 34 -1.51 25.41 9.25
C LYS A 34 -2.93 25.25 8.75
N LEU A 35 -3.78 24.52 9.49
CA LEU A 35 -5.19 24.37 9.15
C LEU A 35 -5.90 25.72 9.12
N LYS A 36 -5.69 26.56 10.14
CA LYS A 36 -6.27 27.90 10.23
C LYS A 36 -5.87 28.78 9.05
N SER A 37 -4.58 28.82 8.71
CA SER A 37 -4.09 29.61 7.57
C SER A 37 -4.60 29.08 6.23
N SER A 38 -4.69 27.75 6.08
CA SER A 38 -5.12 27.09 4.85
C SER A 38 -6.62 27.14 4.62
N SER A 39 -7.41 27.28 5.68
CA SER A 39 -8.87 27.40 5.58
C SER A 39 -9.30 28.63 4.78
N LYS A 40 -8.49 29.70 4.80
CA LYS A 40 -8.79 31.01 4.19
C LYS A 40 -10.07 31.66 4.72
N ILE A 41 -10.52 31.27 5.92
CA ILE A 41 -11.66 31.91 6.58
C ILE A 41 -11.14 33.18 7.25
N ASP A 42 -11.59 34.34 6.76
CA ASP A 42 -11.24 35.63 7.38
C ASP A 42 -12.16 35.93 8.57
N GLN A 43 -11.61 36.62 9.57
CA GLN A 43 -12.39 37.06 10.73
C GLN A 43 -13.50 38.04 10.34
N ARG A 44 -13.35 38.78 9.22
CA ARG A 44 -14.31 39.74 8.70
C ARG A 44 -15.43 39.09 7.88
N ASP A 45 -15.28 37.82 7.51
CA ASP A 45 -16.33 37.10 6.76
C ASP A 45 -17.61 37.03 7.61
N TYR A 46 -18.73 37.26 6.99
CA TYR A 46 -20.01 37.04 7.66
C TYR A 46 -20.23 35.57 7.97
N THR A 47 -20.71 35.27 9.18
CA THR A 47 -20.99 33.90 9.63
C THR A 47 -21.91 33.15 8.67
N VAL A 48 -22.92 33.82 8.12
CA VAL A 48 -23.84 33.24 7.12
C VAL A 48 -23.13 32.91 5.81
N THR A 49 -22.14 33.71 5.40
CA THR A 49 -21.36 33.49 4.18
C THR A 49 -20.45 32.29 4.37
N VAL A 50 -19.81 32.16 5.52
CA VAL A 50 -18.97 31.00 5.88
C VAL A 50 -19.81 29.73 5.88
N TYR A 51 -20.98 29.74 6.50
CA TYR A 51 -21.91 28.60 6.48
C TYR A 51 -22.34 28.20 5.07
N LYS A 52 -22.72 29.18 4.23
CA LYS A 52 -23.13 28.90 2.85
C LYS A 52 -22.03 28.32 1.99
N ASN A 53 -20.79 28.76 2.21
CA ASN A 53 -19.61 28.34 1.44
C ASN A 53 -18.78 27.25 2.13
N ARG A 54 -19.30 26.54 3.14
CA ARG A 54 -18.55 25.56 3.93
C ARG A 54 -17.81 24.53 3.09
N HIS A 55 -18.43 24.02 2.02
CA HIS A 55 -17.79 23.03 1.13
C HIS A 55 -16.56 23.58 0.41
N HIS A 56 -16.53 24.87 0.09
CA HIS A 56 -15.35 25.50 -0.49
C HIS A 56 -14.18 25.53 0.51
N TYR A 57 -14.44 25.82 1.78
CA TYR A 57 -13.44 25.81 2.82
C TYR A 57 -12.95 24.38 3.14
N GLU A 58 -13.84 23.39 3.15
CA GLU A 58 -13.49 21.97 3.26
C GLU A 58 -12.55 21.54 2.13
N GLN A 59 -12.83 21.91 0.89
CA GLN A 59 -11.98 21.62 -0.26
C GLN A 59 -10.61 22.30 -0.17
N ASN A 60 -10.56 23.57 0.27
CA ASN A 60 -9.30 24.28 0.48
C ASN A 60 -8.42 23.58 1.51
N LEU A 61 -9.02 23.15 2.63
CA LEU A 61 -8.31 22.40 3.66
C LEU A 61 -7.81 21.07 3.14
N LYS A 62 -8.65 20.29 2.46
CA LYS A 62 -8.29 19.00 1.87
C LYS A 62 -7.14 19.14 0.87
N ALA A 63 -7.12 20.16 0.05
CA ALA A 63 -6.05 20.42 -0.92
C ALA A 63 -4.75 20.96 -0.29
N SER A 64 -4.78 21.38 0.98
CA SER A 64 -3.65 22.06 1.63
C SER A 64 -2.53 21.12 2.08
N SER A 65 -2.82 19.82 2.22
CA SER A 65 -1.85 18.85 2.70
C SER A 65 -2.19 17.43 2.21
N PRO A 66 -1.19 16.65 1.77
CA PRO A 66 -1.39 15.25 1.38
C PRO A 66 -1.83 14.36 2.55
N TRP A 67 -1.64 14.81 3.78
CA TRP A 67 -2.07 14.11 4.98
C TRP A 67 -3.58 14.09 5.17
N ILE A 68 -4.32 15.03 4.58
CA ILE A 68 -5.75 15.20 4.85
C ILE A 68 -6.57 14.29 3.93
N GLU A 69 -7.25 13.32 4.52
CA GLU A 69 -8.17 12.40 3.85
C GLU A 69 -9.54 13.05 3.63
N ASN A 70 -10.11 13.58 4.72
CA ASN A 70 -11.42 14.20 4.68
C ASN A 70 -11.50 15.39 5.64
N VAL A 71 -12.39 16.32 5.34
CA VAL A 71 -12.71 17.46 6.19
C VAL A 71 -14.22 17.62 6.21
N GLU A 72 -14.78 17.74 7.39
CA GLU A 72 -16.20 18.01 7.59
C GLU A 72 -16.37 19.26 8.46
N MET A 73 -17.14 20.24 7.96
CA MET A 73 -17.39 21.49 8.65
C MET A 73 -18.84 21.56 9.11
N THR A 74 -19.04 21.50 10.41
CA THR A 74 -20.35 21.56 11.07
C THR A 74 -20.54 22.90 11.75
N TYR A 75 -21.69 23.53 11.55
CA TYR A 75 -22.06 24.75 12.26
C TYR A 75 -22.82 24.40 13.54
N GLN A 76 -22.33 24.88 14.65
CA GLN A 76 -22.97 24.79 15.96
C GLN A 76 -23.43 26.18 16.37
N PHE A 77 -24.76 26.33 16.42
CA PHE A 77 -25.37 27.58 16.84
C PHE A 77 -24.90 27.98 18.27
N PRO A 78 -24.62 29.26 18.60
CA PRO A 78 -24.91 30.42 17.72
C PRO A 78 -23.76 30.84 16.79
N LEU A 79 -22.46 30.52 17.07
CA LEU A 79 -21.33 31.17 16.42
C LEU A 79 -20.15 30.23 16.16
N THR A 80 -20.27 28.93 16.43
CA THR A 80 -19.16 28.00 16.34
C THR A 80 -19.18 27.16 15.07
N PHE A 81 -18.06 27.12 14.38
CA PHE A 81 -17.79 26.17 13.30
C PHE A 81 -16.81 25.11 13.83
N LYS A 82 -17.26 23.87 13.89
CA LYS A 82 -16.43 22.73 14.21
C LYS A 82 -15.97 22.10 12.89
N ILE A 83 -14.65 22.00 12.73
CA ILE A 83 -14.01 21.42 11.55
C ILE A 83 -13.30 20.14 11.99
N ASP A 84 -13.88 19.01 11.60
CA ASP A 84 -13.30 17.69 11.85
C ASP A 84 -12.41 17.30 10.69
N VAL A 85 -11.12 17.01 11.01
CA VAL A 85 -10.10 16.69 10.03
C VAL A 85 -9.69 15.25 10.21
N GLN A 86 -9.93 14.44 9.18
CA GLN A 86 -9.45 13.06 9.13
C GLN A 86 -8.13 13.02 8.36
N GLU A 87 -7.11 12.45 8.97
CA GLU A 87 -5.79 12.30 8.34
C GLU A 87 -5.57 10.85 7.91
N TYR A 88 -4.91 10.67 6.76
CA TYR A 88 -4.44 9.36 6.32
C TYR A 88 -3.47 8.77 7.34
N SER A 89 -3.57 7.47 7.54
CA SER A 89 -2.61 6.72 8.36
C SER A 89 -1.34 6.44 7.57
N VAL A 90 -0.22 6.29 8.27
CA VAL A 90 1.04 5.81 7.70
C VAL A 90 0.95 4.29 7.54
N LEU A 91 1.17 3.81 6.32
CA LEU A 91 1.21 2.39 5.99
C LEU A 91 2.61 1.80 6.12
N GLY A 92 3.63 2.58 5.76
CA GLY A 92 5.03 2.19 5.77
C GLY A 92 5.92 3.37 5.43
N TYR A 93 7.17 3.11 5.12
CA TYR A 93 8.16 4.15 4.81
C TYR A 93 8.96 3.79 3.57
N VAL A 94 9.15 4.75 2.66
CA VAL A 94 10.16 4.62 1.60
C VAL A 94 11.52 4.84 2.22
N GLN A 95 12.40 3.86 2.10
CA GLN A 95 13.81 3.98 2.48
C GLN A 95 14.63 4.40 1.26
N LYS A 96 15.19 5.61 1.31
CA LYS A 96 16.07 6.15 0.26
C LYS A 96 17.22 6.90 0.88
N ASP A 97 18.46 6.60 0.48
CA ASP A 97 19.68 7.29 0.93
C ASP A 97 19.78 7.41 2.46
N SER A 98 19.44 6.31 3.19
CA SER A 98 19.38 6.27 4.65
C SER A 98 18.35 7.21 5.29
N LYS A 99 17.39 7.71 4.51
CA LYS A 99 16.29 8.54 4.93
C LYS A 99 14.96 7.81 4.76
N TYR A 100 13.99 8.16 5.57
CA TYR A 100 12.68 7.52 5.58
C TYR A 100 11.59 8.53 5.27
N TYR A 101 10.69 8.16 4.36
CA TYR A 101 9.59 9.00 3.89
C TYR A 101 8.27 8.27 4.09
N PRO A 102 7.31 8.82 4.87
CA PRO A 102 6.05 8.13 5.14
C PRO A 102 5.25 7.84 3.88
N ILE A 103 4.78 6.61 3.73
CA ILE A 103 3.77 6.20 2.74
C ILE A 103 2.41 6.25 3.42
N LEU A 104 1.49 7.02 2.84
CA LEU A 104 0.15 7.15 3.35
C LEU A 104 -0.79 6.09 2.77
N THR A 105 -1.86 5.79 3.47
CA THR A 105 -2.92 4.89 2.98
C THR A 105 -3.64 5.41 1.73
N SER A 106 -3.40 6.66 1.32
CA SER A 106 -3.80 7.20 0.01
C SER A 106 -2.98 6.64 -1.16
N GLY A 107 -1.78 6.10 -0.90
CA GLY A 107 -0.79 5.72 -1.90
C GLY A 107 0.20 6.82 -2.27
N GLU A 108 0.14 7.93 -1.58
CA GLU A 108 1.15 8.99 -1.71
C GLU A 108 2.21 8.85 -0.63
N TYR A 109 3.47 9.16 -0.94
CA TYR A 109 4.48 9.31 0.08
C TYR A 109 4.84 10.79 0.31
N VAL A 110 5.09 11.12 1.55
CA VAL A 110 5.35 12.50 1.95
C VAL A 110 6.84 12.80 1.80
N LYS A 111 7.18 13.90 1.14
CA LYS A 111 8.57 14.28 0.87
C LYS A 111 9.35 14.78 2.11
N ASN A 112 8.69 14.92 3.24
CA ASN A 112 9.34 15.28 4.49
C ASN A 112 9.93 14.03 5.12
N GLU A 113 11.24 14.02 5.32
CA GLU A 113 11.95 12.91 5.96
C GLU A 113 11.58 12.79 7.43
N VAL A 114 11.59 11.56 7.92
CA VAL A 114 11.45 11.22 9.35
C VAL A 114 12.79 10.71 9.84
N ALA A 115 13.22 11.20 11.00
CA ALA A 115 14.45 10.75 11.61
C ALA A 115 14.35 9.27 12.03
N ALA A 116 15.42 8.52 11.84
CA ALA A 116 15.44 7.07 12.07
C ALA A 116 15.09 6.67 13.52
N ASP A 117 15.45 7.52 14.48
CA ASP A 117 15.15 7.35 15.91
C ASP A 117 13.68 7.59 16.28
N SER A 118 12.91 8.23 15.39
CA SER A 118 11.48 8.50 15.58
C SER A 118 10.58 7.47 14.89
N LEU A 119 11.18 6.45 14.24
CA LEU A 119 10.43 5.42 13.52
C LEU A 119 9.90 4.34 14.46
N PRO A 120 8.68 3.82 14.22
CA PRO A 120 8.19 2.65 14.95
C PRO A 120 9.10 1.43 14.73
N GLU A 121 9.26 0.58 15.75
CA GLU A 121 9.99 -0.68 15.61
C GLU A 121 9.30 -1.63 14.62
N GLU A 122 7.99 -1.74 14.73
CA GLU A 122 7.18 -2.55 13.82
C GLU A 122 6.68 -1.68 12.65
N ARG A 123 7.50 -1.55 11.64
CA ARG A 123 7.16 -0.81 10.42
C ARG A 123 7.42 -1.63 9.19
N MET A 124 6.88 -1.19 8.08
CA MET A 124 7.15 -1.71 6.75
C MET A 124 8.06 -0.74 6.01
N ASP A 125 9.24 -1.18 5.63
CA ASP A 125 10.20 -0.42 4.84
C ASP A 125 10.08 -0.82 3.36
N VAL A 126 9.92 0.15 2.46
CA VAL A 126 9.82 -0.03 1.00
C VAL A 126 11.07 0.55 0.35
N THR A 127 11.77 -0.22 -0.48
CA THR A 127 13.05 0.20 -1.05
C THR A 127 12.93 0.88 -2.41
N PHE A 128 11.78 0.85 -3.02
CA PHE A 128 11.53 1.58 -4.28
C PHE A 128 10.82 2.90 -4.02
N SER A 129 11.06 3.88 -4.90
CA SER A 129 10.55 5.26 -4.75
C SER A 129 9.74 5.73 -5.96
N ASP A 130 9.43 4.84 -6.91
CA ASP A 130 8.54 5.17 -8.01
C ASP A 130 7.11 5.38 -7.48
N THR A 131 6.55 6.56 -7.75
CA THR A 131 5.24 6.98 -7.22
C THR A 131 4.09 6.17 -7.81
N GLY A 132 4.22 5.68 -9.05
CA GLY A 132 3.22 4.85 -9.71
C GLY A 132 3.16 3.48 -9.04
N LEU A 133 4.31 2.83 -8.87
CA LEU A 133 4.42 1.53 -8.21
C LEU A 133 3.99 1.59 -6.74
N ILE A 134 4.36 2.65 -6.01
CA ILE A 134 3.92 2.83 -4.61
C ILE A 134 2.39 2.94 -4.56
N LYS A 135 1.80 3.75 -5.42
CA LYS A 135 0.34 3.94 -5.45
C LYS A 135 -0.38 2.64 -5.79
N GLU A 136 0.11 1.89 -6.77
CA GLU A 136 -0.44 0.59 -7.13
C GLU A 136 -0.30 -0.41 -5.98
N PHE A 137 0.90 -0.52 -5.38
CA PHE A 137 1.16 -1.37 -4.22
C PHE A 137 0.18 -1.09 -3.08
N VAL A 138 0.00 0.17 -2.68
CA VAL A 138 -0.95 0.54 -1.63
C VAL A 138 -2.39 0.21 -2.02
N GLN A 139 -2.75 0.40 -3.28
CA GLN A 139 -4.10 0.06 -3.76
C GLN A 139 -4.38 -1.44 -3.69
N GLN A 140 -3.41 -2.27 -4.08
CA GLN A 140 -3.50 -3.72 -3.99
C GLN A 140 -3.61 -4.19 -2.52
N LEU A 141 -2.87 -3.57 -1.61
CA LEU A 141 -2.91 -3.89 -0.18
C LEU A 141 -4.27 -3.61 0.49
N LYS A 142 -5.14 -2.80 -0.09
CA LYS A 142 -6.49 -2.55 0.49
C LYS A 142 -7.31 -3.82 0.67
N ASN A 143 -7.11 -4.80 -0.21
CA ASN A 143 -7.83 -6.07 -0.20
C ASN A 143 -7.07 -7.19 0.55
N VAL A 144 -5.92 -6.89 1.13
CA VAL A 144 -5.13 -7.85 1.92
C VAL A 144 -5.55 -7.77 3.38
N PRO A 145 -5.71 -8.92 4.08
CA PRO A 145 -6.02 -8.93 5.51
C PRO A 145 -5.01 -8.13 6.37
N ASP A 146 -5.53 -7.44 7.38
CA ASP A 146 -4.69 -6.60 8.25
C ASP A 146 -3.63 -7.39 9.02
N SER A 147 -3.89 -8.65 9.34
CA SER A 147 -2.90 -9.54 9.97
C SER A 147 -1.66 -9.72 9.11
N ILE A 148 -1.83 -9.90 7.80
CA ILE A 148 -0.71 -10.04 6.85
C ILE A 148 0.03 -8.70 6.72
N LYS A 149 -0.71 -7.59 6.55
CA LYS A 149 -0.09 -6.25 6.45
C LYS A 149 0.77 -5.91 7.66
N LYS A 150 0.31 -6.25 8.86
CA LYS A 150 1.04 -6.00 10.11
C LYS A 150 2.30 -6.83 10.28
N SER A 151 2.36 -8.01 9.65
CA SER A 151 3.58 -8.84 9.67
C SER A 151 4.59 -8.48 8.59
N MET A 152 4.27 -7.64 7.62
CA MET A 152 5.21 -7.17 6.62
C MET A 152 6.25 -6.25 7.26
N ARG A 153 7.54 -6.50 6.97
CA ARG A 153 8.66 -5.69 7.50
C ARG A 153 9.41 -4.97 6.41
N ARG A 154 9.60 -5.60 5.26
CA ARG A 154 10.34 -5.02 4.15
C ARG A 154 9.74 -5.43 2.82
N VAL A 155 9.76 -4.52 1.87
CA VAL A 155 9.31 -4.74 0.49
C VAL A 155 10.38 -4.24 -0.46
N ASP A 156 11.01 -5.15 -1.16
CA ASP A 156 12.06 -4.88 -2.13
C ASP A 156 11.51 -5.09 -3.55
N LEU A 157 11.79 -4.16 -4.46
CA LEU A 157 11.49 -4.37 -5.87
C LEU A 157 12.58 -5.28 -6.46
N THR A 158 12.19 -6.47 -6.90
CA THR A 158 13.09 -7.52 -7.40
C THR A 158 12.60 -8.05 -8.75
N PRO A 159 12.69 -7.23 -9.82
CA PRO A 159 12.17 -7.61 -11.13
C PRO A 159 12.82 -8.89 -11.64
N SER A 160 12.01 -9.78 -12.23
CA SER A 160 12.48 -10.95 -12.95
C SER A 160 12.58 -10.65 -14.46
N LYS A 161 13.02 -11.64 -15.24
CA LYS A 161 13.04 -11.53 -16.71
C LYS A 161 11.61 -11.46 -17.33
N VAL A 162 10.61 -11.89 -16.58
CA VAL A 162 9.22 -12.03 -17.04
C VAL A 162 8.29 -11.00 -16.38
N THR A 163 8.62 -10.60 -15.13
CA THR A 163 7.74 -9.77 -14.30
C THR A 163 8.51 -8.54 -13.80
N GLU A 164 8.19 -7.38 -14.38
CA GLU A 164 8.87 -6.11 -14.05
C GLU A 164 8.47 -5.55 -12.68
N ASP A 165 7.24 -5.84 -12.23
CA ASP A 165 6.66 -5.37 -10.96
C ASP A 165 6.77 -6.41 -9.83
N LEU A 166 7.67 -7.39 -9.96
CA LEU A 166 7.90 -8.39 -8.92
C LEU A 166 8.52 -7.76 -7.70
N VAL A 167 7.94 -8.05 -6.54
CA VAL A 167 8.47 -7.64 -5.24
C VAL A 167 8.74 -8.84 -4.35
N THR A 168 9.77 -8.71 -3.52
CA THR A 168 10.05 -9.61 -2.41
C THR A 168 9.60 -8.96 -1.12
N ILE A 169 8.62 -9.57 -0.46
CA ILE A 169 8.09 -9.13 0.83
C ILE A 169 8.70 -9.98 1.93
N THR A 170 9.46 -9.35 2.84
CA THR A 170 9.98 -10.01 4.03
C THR A 170 9.01 -9.80 5.19
N MET A 171 8.61 -10.91 5.80
CA MET A 171 7.67 -10.94 6.91
C MET A 171 8.39 -10.86 8.27
N SER A 172 7.65 -10.67 9.36
CA SER A 172 8.20 -10.57 10.73
C SER A 172 8.84 -11.86 11.25
N ASP A 173 8.51 -12.98 10.64
CA ASP A 173 9.01 -14.33 10.93
C ASP A 173 10.09 -14.79 9.93
N GLU A 174 10.67 -13.83 9.20
CA GLU A 174 11.73 -14.03 8.20
C GLU A 174 11.31 -14.80 6.94
N HIS A 175 10.04 -15.17 6.79
CA HIS A 175 9.53 -15.67 5.53
C HIS A 175 9.63 -14.62 4.44
N GLN A 176 9.91 -15.04 3.22
CA GLN A 176 9.93 -14.19 2.03
C GLN A 176 8.81 -14.58 1.08
N ILE A 177 8.12 -13.60 0.55
CA ILE A 177 7.03 -13.80 -0.43
C ILE A 177 7.40 -13.04 -1.70
N LEU A 178 7.53 -13.77 -2.81
CA LEU A 178 7.72 -13.20 -4.13
C LEU A 178 6.35 -13.08 -4.80
N VAL A 179 5.94 -11.85 -5.12
CA VAL A 179 4.63 -11.61 -5.72
C VAL A 179 4.67 -10.37 -6.61
N PRO A 180 4.07 -10.39 -7.82
CA PRO A 180 3.88 -9.19 -8.62
C PRO A 180 2.98 -8.19 -7.90
N ILE A 181 3.32 -6.89 -7.92
CA ILE A 181 2.49 -5.84 -7.31
C ILE A 181 1.05 -5.92 -7.82
N SER A 182 0.89 -6.07 -9.14
CA SER A 182 -0.41 -6.20 -9.80
C SER A 182 -1.27 -7.38 -9.31
N HIS A 183 -0.66 -8.39 -8.69
CA HIS A 183 -1.35 -9.59 -8.21
C HIS A 183 -1.44 -9.71 -6.68
N ILE A 184 -0.94 -8.75 -5.92
CA ILE A 184 -0.93 -8.78 -4.44
C ILE A 184 -2.32 -9.02 -3.88
N ALA A 185 -3.33 -8.25 -4.32
CA ALA A 185 -4.71 -8.37 -3.82
C ALA A 185 -5.30 -9.78 -4.00
N LYS A 186 -4.89 -10.47 -5.08
CA LYS A 186 -5.40 -11.81 -5.41
C LYS A 186 -4.61 -12.92 -4.73
N LYS A 187 -3.27 -12.82 -4.73
CA LYS A 187 -2.39 -13.93 -4.34
C LYS A 187 -1.98 -13.88 -2.87
N LEU A 188 -1.67 -12.70 -2.33
CA LEU A 188 -1.14 -12.55 -0.98
C LEU A 188 -2.09 -13.08 0.13
N PRO A 189 -3.44 -12.98 0.02
CA PRO A 189 -4.33 -13.57 1.02
C PRO A 189 -4.18 -15.09 1.21
N TYR A 190 -3.72 -15.83 0.19
CA TYR A 190 -3.46 -17.27 0.32
C TYR A 190 -2.34 -17.60 1.30
N TYR A 191 -1.44 -16.65 1.56
CA TYR A 191 -0.37 -16.81 2.54
C TYR A 191 -0.88 -17.21 3.92
N ALA A 192 -2.04 -16.69 4.35
CA ALA A 192 -2.62 -17.04 5.64
C ALA A 192 -2.93 -18.55 5.80
N GLY A 193 -3.30 -19.22 4.69
CA GLY A 193 -3.56 -20.67 4.68
C GLY A 193 -2.28 -21.51 4.58
N ILE A 194 -1.22 -20.96 4.00
CA ILE A 194 0.05 -21.66 3.79
C ILE A 194 0.96 -21.52 5.01
N HIS A 195 0.98 -20.35 5.61
CA HIS A 195 1.87 -19.97 6.70
C HIS A 195 2.01 -21.01 7.84
N PRO A 196 0.91 -21.65 8.34
CA PRO A 196 1.04 -22.66 9.41
C PRO A 196 1.80 -23.94 9.01
N GLN A 197 2.02 -24.15 7.72
CA GLN A 197 2.69 -25.34 7.16
C GLN A 197 4.15 -25.07 6.76
N LEU A 198 4.60 -23.81 6.88
CA LEU A 198 5.94 -23.42 6.48
C LEU A 198 6.95 -23.68 7.59
N GLU A 199 8.11 -24.22 7.18
CA GLU A 199 9.30 -24.27 8.02
C GLU A 199 10.09 -22.97 7.89
N LEU A 200 10.74 -22.52 8.96
CA LEU A 200 11.52 -21.28 8.97
C LEU A 200 12.99 -21.54 8.58
N PRO A 201 13.60 -20.60 7.84
CA PRO A 201 13.02 -19.58 6.97
C PRO A 201 12.57 -20.17 5.62
N SER A 202 11.45 -19.71 5.09
CA SER A 202 10.87 -20.21 3.83
C SER A 202 10.64 -19.10 2.83
N VAL A 203 10.70 -19.45 1.55
CA VAL A 203 10.31 -18.59 0.43
C VAL A 203 9.00 -19.11 -0.15
N VAL A 204 8.00 -18.20 -0.29
CA VAL A 204 6.74 -18.47 -0.98
C VAL A 204 6.77 -17.71 -2.30
N ASP A 205 6.93 -18.44 -3.40
CA ASP A 205 6.93 -17.88 -4.74
C ASP A 205 5.52 -17.86 -5.30
N MET A 206 5.02 -16.66 -5.54
CA MET A 206 3.71 -16.38 -6.10
C MET A 206 3.81 -15.68 -7.47
N GLU A 207 4.96 -15.74 -8.16
CA GLU A 207 5.13 -15.11 -9.47
C GLU A 207 4.21 -15.74 -10.51
N ALA A 208 4.39 -17.01 -10.83
CA ALA A 208 3.56 -17.74 -11.80
C ALA A 208 2.46 -18.57 -11.13
N GLY A 209 2.81 -19.37 -10.14
CA GLY A 209 1.91 -20.19 -9.31
C GLY A 209 2.01 -19.80 -7.84
N ILE A 210 1.77 -20.77 -6.94
CA ILE A 210 2.05 -20.65 -5.52
C ILE A 210 2.90 -21.86 -5.13
N PHE A 211 4.17 -21.61 -4.85
CA PHE A 211 5.14 -22.62 -4.48
C PHE A 211 5.83 -22.19 -3.19
N SER A 212 6.22 -23.15 -2.35
CA SER A 212 7.02 -22.83 -1.17
C SER A 212 8.24 -23.75 -1.07
N TYR A 213 9.35 -23.19 -0.60
CA TYR A 213 10.57 -23.93 -0.34
C TYR A 213 11.35 -23.30 0.81
N VAL A 214 12.11 -24.12 1.52
CA VAL A 214 12.98 -23.64 2.60
C VAL A 214 14.14 -22.88 1.97
N GLN A 215 14.51 -21.75 2.57
CA GLN A 215 15.59 -20.90 2.06
C GLN A 215 16.90 -21.68 1.99
N GLY A 216 17.46 -21.84 0.77
CA GLY A 216 18.66 -22.65 0.51
C GLY A 216 18.39 -24.08 0.05
N ALA A 217 17.14 -24.52 -0.07
CA ALA A 217 16.75 -25.80 -0.66
C ALA A 217 16.15 -25.61 -2.07
N GLU A 218 16.23 -26.64 -2.93
CA GLU A 218 15.53 -26.61 -4.23
C GLU A 218 14.02 -26.64 -4.02
N SER A 219 13.28 -25.89 -4.87
CA SER A 219 11.86 -25.68 -4.77
C SER A 219 11.04 -26.97 -4.72
N THR A 220 10.28 -27.16 -3.65
CA THR A 220 9.29 -28.24 -3.53
C THR A 220 7.93 -27.72 -3.99
N VAL A 221 7.35 -28.38 -4.99
CA VAL A 221 6.03 -28.03 -5.53
C VAL A 221 4.95 -28.41 -4.52
N VAL A 222 4.30 -27.44 -3.92
CA VAL A 222 3.11 -27.68 -3.11
C VAL A 222 1.89 -27.55 -4.03
N HIS A 223 1.21 -28.64 -4.30
CA HIS A 223 -0.02 -28.64 -5.09
C HIS A 223 -1.12 -27.80 -4.41
N GLU A 224 -1.73 -26.93 -5.18
CA GLU A 224 -2.99 -26.29 -4.83
C GLU A 224 -4.02 -27.34 -4.40
N ALA A 225 -4.60 -27.17 -3.21
CA ALA A 225 -5.83 -27.83 -2.84
C ALA A 225 -6.99 -27.21 -3.63
N SER A 226 -7.13 -27.58 -4.88
CA SER A 226 -8.37 -27.41 -5.62
C SER A 226 -9.36 -28.45 -5.11
N ASN A 227 -10.35 -27.98 -4.37
CA ASN A 227 -11.51 -28.73 -3.97
C ASN A 227 -12.40 -28.87 -5.23
N ASP A 228 -12.18 -29.95 -5.99
CA ASP A 228 -13.21 -30.45 -6.90
C ASP A 228 -13.13 -31.99 -6.94
N GLY A 229 -14.27 -32.61 -6.66
CA GLY A 229 -14.38 -34.01 -6.39
C GLY A 229 -14.34 -34.92 -7.61
N GLN A 230 -13.94 -36.14 -7.31
CA GLN A 230 -14.26 -37.39 -8.00
C GLN A 230 -13.71 -37.60 -9.43
N ASP A 231 -12.77 -38.48 -9.62
CA ASP A 231 -13.04 -39.90 -9.87
C ASP A 231 -11.75 -40.75 -9.95
N THR A 232 -11.89 -41.94 -9.43
CA THR A 232 -11.06 -43.13 -9.45
C THR A 232 -10.54 -43.54 -10.85
N GLU A 233 -9.31 -44.02 -10.93
CA GLU A 233 -8.88 -45.40 -11.26
C GLU A 233 -7.38 -45.48 -11.57
N THR A 234 -6.65 -46.22 -10.75
CA THR A 234 -5.97 -47.52 -10.91
C THR A 234 -5.12 -47.73 -12.15
N SER A 235 -3.84 -47.96 -11.97
CA SER A 235 -2.97 -49.03 -12.42
C SER A 235 -1.52 -48.55 -12.57
N ALA A 236 -0.66 -48.96 -11.70
CA ALA A 236 0.18 -50.19 -11.66
C ALA A 236 1.44 -50.11 -12.55
N GLN A 237 2.54 -50.04 -11.83
CA GLN A 237 3.81 -50.71 -12.00
C GLN A 237 4.22 -51.24 -13.39
N HIS A 238 5.39 -50.84 -13.85
CA HIS A 238 6.40 -51.81 -14.22
C HIS A 238 7.84 -51.27 -14.09
N SER A 239 8.58 -51.89 -13.22
CA SER A 239 10.04 -51.89 -13.11
C SER A 239 10.59 -52.91 -14.12
N GLU A 240 11.81 -52.67 -14.56
CA GLU A 240 12.94 -53.62 -14.84
C GLU A 240 13.82 -53.00 -15.94
N GLN A 241 15.01 -52.59 -15.70
CA GLN A 241 16.31 -53.26 -15.43
C GLN A 241 16.82 -54.12 -16.59
N SER A 242 17.99 -53.84 -16.97
CA SER A 242 19.15 -54.59 -17.42
C SER A 242 19.78 -54.11 -18.72
N THR A 243 20.97 -53.67 -18.62
CA THR A 243 22.33 -54.24 -18.72
C THR A 243 22.87 -54.34 -20.14
N GLU A 244 24.01 -53.66 -20.28
CA GLU A 244 25.26 -54.05 -20.99
C GLU A 244 25.19 -54.71 -22.37
N ASP A 245 25.87 -54.19 -23.37
CA ASP A 245 27.19 -54.69 -23.76
C ASP A 245 27.76 -53.99 -25.00
N SER A 246 28.98 -53.62 -24.88
CA SER A 246 30.16 -53.68 -25.70
C SER A 246 30.16 -53.49 -27.23
N ALA A 247 31.11 -52.72 -27.57
CA ALA A 247 32.21 -52.97 -28.52
C ALA A 247 32.17 -52.38 -29.92
N GLN A 248 33.11 -51.46 -30.04
CA GLN A 248 34.18 -51.43 -31.07
C GLN A 248 33.82 -51.33 -32.54
N SER A 249 34.34 -50.32 -33.16
CA SER A 249 35.37 -50.38 -34.20
C SER A 249 35.29 -49.25 -35.21
N ARG A 250 36.28 -48.43 -35.19
CA ARG A 250 37.28 -48.13 -36.22
C ARG A 250 36.90 -47.13 -37.33
N ALA A 251 37.59 -45.99 -37.21
CA ALA A 251 38.43 -45.31 -38.20
C ALA A 251 37.88 -45.13 -39.62
N GLU A 252 37.83 -43.91 -40.08
CA GLU A 252 38.74 -43.39 -41.12
C GLU A 252 38.42 -41.94 -41.47
N LYS A 253 39.43 -41.10 -41.42
CA LYS A 253 39.56 -39.82 -42.12
C LYS A 253 40.14 -40.11 -43.51
N PRO A 254 39.97 -39.33 -44.58
CA PRO A 254 40.71 -38.08 -44.77
C PRO A 254 39.90 -36.99 -45.54
N GLU A 255 40.16 -35.74 -45.27
CA GLU A 255 41.02 -34.73 -45.93
C GLU A 255 40.62 -34.22 -47.33
N ILE A 256 40.69 -32.89 -47.43
CA ILE A 256 41.02 -31.98 -48.59
C ILE A 256 39.85 -31.65 -49.52
N SER A 257 39.53 -30.42 -49.86
CA SER A 257 40.29 -29.22 -50.25
C SER A 257 39.29 -28.09 -50.60
N GLU A 258 39.60 -26.90 -50.18
CA GLU A 258 39.84 -25.65 -50.88
C GLU A 258 38.94 -25.25 -52.10
N ASN A 259 38.66 -23.97 -52.05
CA ASN A 259 38.45 -22.98 -53.09
C ASN A 259 37.01 -22.74 -53.59
N ASN A 260 36.44 -21.59 -53.27
CA ASN A 260 36.60 -20.27 -53.88
C ASN A 260 35.84 -19.25 -53.05
#